data_07a521260bb611372fcebbf14e8949e9
#
_entry.id   07a521260bb611372fcebbf14e8949e9
#
_cell.length_a   1.000
_cell.length_b   1.000
_cell.length_c   1.000
_cell.angle_alpha   90.00
_cell.angle_beta   90.00
_cell.angle_gamma   90.00
#
_symmetry.space_group_name_H-M   'P 1'
#
loop_
_entity.id
_entity.type
_entity.pdbx_description
1 polymer ?
#
loop_
_entity_poly.entity_id
_entity_poly.type
_entity_poly.pdbx_seq_one_letter_code
_entity_poly.pdbx_strand_id
1 'polypeptide(L)'
;MNALRLMSVLTLLLILLPWRAQAAEADDFVAASRSQQAQLLTKWAAAPQADRLPLLRALTTESLVMDDGKHAFRTRQGGLQPLGAVAAPQGETRPVRLTNRLRNLAAGALASHLILSDNVTERASAARTLQREAT
;
A
#
# COMPACT_ATOMS: atom_id res chain seq x y z
N MET A 1 -2.57 39.47 -14.50
CA MET A 1 -1.58 38.47 -14.92
C MET A 1 -1.04 37.60 -13.76
N ASN A 2 -0.75 38.16 -12.59
CA ASN A 2 -0.22 37.40 -11.46
C ASN A 2 -1.21 36.42 -10.82
N ALA A 3 -2.52 36.68 -10.88
CA ALA A 3 -3.56 35.81 -10.34
C ALA A 3 -3.71 34.49 -11.13
N LEU A 4 -3.54 34.52 -12.46
CA LEU A 4 -3.60 33.33 -13.30
C LEU A 4 -2.39 32.39 -13.11
N ARG A 5 -1.21 32.94 -12.84
CA ARG A 5 -0.01 32.14 -12.52
C ARG A 5 -0.09 31.50 -11.15
N LEU A 6 -0.66 32.19 -10.16
CA LEU A 6 -0.92 31.66 -8.82
C LEU A 6 -1.95 30.53 -8.84
N MET A 7 -3.01 30.64 -9.62
CA MET A 7 -4.00 29.58 -9.78
C MET A 7 -3.43 28.32 -10.43
N SER A 8 -2.55 28.45 -11.43
CA SER A 8 -1.88 27.33 -12.09
C SER A 8 -0.96 26.57 -11.13
N VAL A 9 -0.23 27.28 -10.29
CA VAL A 9 0.66 26.66 -9.28
C VAL A 9 -0.16 25.97 -8.19
N LEU A 10 -1.27 26.55 -7.76
CA LEU A 10 -2.15 25.95 -6.76
C LEU A 10 -2.83 24.67 -7.28
N THR A 11 -3.25 24.66 -8.54
CA THR A 11 -3.85 23.49 -9.18
C THR A 11 -2.84 22.35 -9.35
N LEU A 12 -1.59 22.67 -9.68
CA LEU A 12 -0.50 21.70 -9.75
C LEU A 12 -0.18 21.10 -8.39
N LEU A 13 -0.21 21.89 -7.32
CA LEU A 13 0.02 21.44 -5.95
C LEU A 13 -1.09 20.48 -5.47
N LEU A 14 -2.35 20.74 -5.84
CA LEU A 14 -3.50 19.89 -5.53
C LEU A 14 -3.46 18.52 -6.22
N ILE A 15 -2.90 18.45 -7.44
CA ILE A 15 -2.73 17.19 -8.18
C ILE A 15 -1.62 16.33 -7.58
N LEU A 16 -0.60 16.92 -6.97
CA LEU A 16 0.51 16.21 -6.34
C LEU A 16 0.21 15.71 -4.92
N LEU A 17 -0.76 16.32 -4.21
CA LEU A 17 -1.14 15.97 -2.85
C LEU A 17 -1.62 14.51 -2.67
N PRO A 18 -2.49 13.93 -3.54
CA PRO A 18 -2.93 12.54 -3.39
C PRO A 18 -1.78 11.54 -3.50
N TRP A 19 -0.80 11.81 -4.36
CA TRP A 19 0.32 10.89 -4.57
C TRP A 19 1.28 10.84 -3.38
N ARG A 20 1.51 11.98 -2.72
CA ARG A 20 2.31 12.05 -1.49
C ARG A 20 1.65 11.31 -0.32
N ALA A 21 0.33 11.36 -0.22
CA ALA A 21 -0.42 10.65 0.81
C ALA A 21 -0.28 9.12 0.69
N GLN A 22 -0.26 8.57 -0.51
CA GLN A 22 -0.09 7.13 -0.77
C GLN A 22 1.33 6.65 -0.48
N ALA A 23 2.33 7.40 -0.93
CA ALA A 23 3.72 7.12 -0.63
C ALA A 23 3.97 7.13 0.88
N ALA A 24 3.34 8.06 1.62
CA ALA A 24 3.41 8.13 3.06
C ALA A 24 2.76 6.91 3.74
N GLU A 25 1.64 6.39 3.22
CA GLU A 25 0.97 5.21 3.79
C GLU A 25 1.86 3.97 3.80
N ALA A 26 2.58 3.70 2.72
CA ALA A 26 3.49 2.56 2.63
C ALA A 26 4.66 2.68 3.61
N ASP A 27 5.28 3.85 3.68
CA ASP A 27 6.38 4.13 4.61
C ASP A 27 5.90 4.08 6.06
N ASP A 28 4.74 4.65 6.36
CA ASP A 28 4.12 4.60 7.69
C ASP A 28 3.84 3.16 8.13
N PHE A 29 3.40 2.31 7.21
CA PHE A 29 3.14 0.90 7.51
C PHE A 29 4.41 0.17 7.92
N VAL A 30 5.50 0.30 7.17
CA VAL A 30 6.75 -0.40 7.49
C VAL A 30 7.42 0.14 8.75
N ALA A 31 7.19 1.41 9.08
CA ALA A 31 7.68 2.04 10.31
C ALA A 31 6.81 1.76 11.54
N ALA A 32 5.58 1.28 11.36
CA ALA A 32 4.61 1.07 12.42
C ALA A 32 4.91 -0.19 13.27
N SER A 33 4.44 -0.19 14.52
CA SER A 33 4.42 -1.40 15.35
C SER A 33 3.45 -2.44 14.77
N ARG A 34 3.57 -3.69 15.18
CA ARG A 34 2.65 -4.76 14.76
C ARG A 34 1.19 -4.44 15.08
N SER A 35 0.94 -3.87 16.25
CA SER A 35 -0.41 -3.42 16.67
C SER A 35 -0.95 -2.33 15.75
N GLN A 36 -0.14 -1.34 15.42
CA GLN A 36 -0.50 -0.27 14.49
C GLN A 36 -0.70 -0.79 13.07
N GLN A 37 0.13 -1.72 12.62
CA GLN A 37 -0.03 -2.38 11.32
C GLN A 37 -1.38 -3.11 11.22
N ALA A 38 -1.78 -3.82 12.28
CA ALA A 38 -3.08 -4.48 12.34
C ALA A 38 -4.24 -3.48 12.25
N GLN A 39 -4.13 -2.35 12.94
CA GLN A 39 -5.13 -1.28 12.88
C GLN A 39 -5.23 -0.66 11.48
N LEU A 40 -4.08 -0.42 10.82
CA LEU A 40 -4.03 0.11 9.46
C LEU A 40 -4.70 -0.85 8.47
N LEU A 41 -4.38 -2.14 8.54
CA LEU A 41 -4.97 -3.14 7.64
C LEU A 41 -6.49 -3.26 7.84
N THR A 42 -6.96 -3.21 9.07
CA THR A 42 -8.40 -3.23 9.39
C THR A 42 -9.10 -1.98 8.83
N LYS A 43 -8.50 -0.82 9.01
CA LYS A 43 -9.01 0.43 8.47
C LYS A 43 -9.08 0.42 6.94
N TRP A 44 -8.02 -0.07 6.29
CA TRP A 44 -7.96 -0.14 4.84
C TRP A 44 -8.95 -1.14 4.25
N ALA A 45 -9.19 -2.25 4.91
CA ALA A 45 -10.19 -3.23 4.49
C ALA A 45 -11.61 -2.62 4.48
N ALA A 46 -11.90 -1.72 5.42
CA ALA A 46 -13.20 -1.04 5.53
C ALA A 46 -13.36 0.11 4.52
N ALA A 47 -12.25 0.67 4.01
CA ALA A 47 -12.26 1.81 3.10
C ALA A 47 -11.26 1.58 1.95
N PRO A 48 -11.56 0.67 1.00
CA PRO A 48 -10.61 0.32 -0.06
C PRO A 48 -10.34 1.49 -1.00
N GLN A 49 -9.06 1.61 -1.40
CA GLN A 49 -8.57 2.57 -2.39
C GLN A 49 -7.62 1.85 -3.36
N ALA A 50 -7.82 1.99 -4.65
CA ALA A 50 -7.05 1.30 -5.70
C ALA A 50 -5.54 1.50 -5.56
N ASP A 51 -5.13 2.63 -5.05
CA ASP A 51 -3.72 3.04 -4.91
C ASP A 51 -2.94 2.22 -3.88
N ARG A 52 -3.63 1.53 -2.98
CA ARG A 52 -3.02 0.63 -1.99
C ARG A 52 -2.71 -0.76 -2.53
N LEU A 53 -3.21 -1.10 -3.71
CA LEU A 53 -3.02 -2.44 -4.29
C LEU A 53 -1.56 -2.87 -4.37
N PRO A 54 -0.60 -2.04 -4.82
CA PRO A 54 0.80 -2.46 -4.85
C PRO A 54 1.35 -2.84 -3.47
N LEU A 55 1.03 -2.08 -2.43
CA LEU A 55 1.45 -2.40 -1.06
C LEU A 55 0.79 -3.69 -0.56
N LEU A 56 -0.50 -3.85 -0.74
CA LEU A 56 -1.23 -5.04 -0.30
C LEU A 56 -0.77 -6.30 -1.05
N ARG A 57 -0.46 -6.19 -2.33
CA ARG A 57 0.13 -7.29 -3.09
C ARG A 57 1.53 -7.65 -2.59
N ALA A 58 2.34 -6.66 -2.24
CA ALA A 58 3.66 -6.90 -1.64
C ALA A 58 3.56 -7.63 -0.29
N LEU A 59 2.57 -7.27 0.53
CA LEU A 59 2.32 -7.92 1.81
C LEU A 59 1.89 -9.38 1.67
N THR A 60 1.01 -9.67 0.72
CA THR A 60 0.46 -11.03 0.52
C THR A 60 1.42 -11.97 -0.24
N THR A 61 2.37 -11.42 -0.97
CA THR A 61 3.40 -12.19 -1.70
C THR A 61 4.75 -12.24 -0.98
N GLU A 62 4.82 -11.71 0.23
CA GLU A 62 6.05 -11.65 1.05
C GLU A 62 7.21 -10.95 0.33
N SER A 63 6.90 -9.97 -0.51
CA SER A 63 7.88 -9.20 -1.28
C SER A 63 8.14 -7.80 -0.74
N LEU A 64 7.52 -7.45 0.40
CA LEU A 64 7.72 -6.14 1.04
C LEU A 64 9.05 -6.12 1.79
N VAL A 65 9.86 -5.12 1.50
CA VAL A 65 11.13 -4.86 2.19
C VAL A 65 11.17 -3.41 2.65
N MET A 66 12.00 -3.12 3.64
CA MET A 66 12.27 -1.75 4.07
C MET A 66 13.77 -1.50 4.14
N ASP A 67 14.16 -0.25 3.95
CA ASP A 67 15.53 0.22 4.10
C ASP A 67 15.82 0.70 5.54
N ASP A 68 17.04 1.18 5.79
CA ASP A 68 17.44 1.71 7.09
C ASP A 68 16.66 2.98 7.48
N GLY A 69 16.19 3.75 6.51
CA GLY A 69 15.35 4.93 6.71
C GLY A 69 13.87 4.62 6.92
N LYS A 70 13.48 3.34 7.00
CA LYS A 70 12.10 2.88 7.13
C LYS A 70 11.20 3.29 5.97
N HIS A 71 11.72 3.17 4.74
CA HIS A 71 10.98 3.37 3.50
C HIS A 71 10.60 2.02 2.89
N ALA A 72 9.44 1.98 2.25
CA ALA A 72 8.86 0.76 1.71
C ALA A 72 9.28 0.52 0.26
N PHE A 73 9.67 -0.71 -0.03
CA PHE A 73 9.99 -1.20 -1.38
C PHE A 73 9.38 -2.58 -1.59
N ARG A 74 9.21 -2.95 -2.83
CA ARG A 74 8.79 -4.27 -3.24
C ARG A 74 9.88 -4.93 -4.06
N THR A 75 10.22 -6.19 -3.72
CA THR A 75 11.13 -6.96 -4.57
C THR A 75 10.42 -7.40 -5.85
N ARG A 76 11.08 -7.18 -6.97
CA ARG A 76 10.67 -7.65 -8.29
C ARG A 76 11.87 -8.24 -9.01
N GLN A 77 11.62 -8.98 -10.10
CA GLN A 77 12.68 -9.57 -10.92
C GLN A 77 13.76 -8.54 -11.25
N GLY A 78 14.95 -8.74 -10.71
CA GLY A 78 16.13 -7.93 -10.99
C GLY A 78 16.23 -6.62 -10.22
N GLY A 79 15.38 -6.35 -9.19
CA GLY A 79 15.52 -5.10 -8.45
C GLY A 79 14.42 -4.81 -7.44
N LEU A 80 14.39 -3.56 -7.00
CA LEU A 80 13.42 -3.03 -6.05
C LEU A 80 12.51 -2.00 -6.71
N GLN A 81 11.22 -2.10 -6.43
CA GLN A 81 10.23 -1.11 -6.84
C GLN A 81 9.87 -0.24 -5.62
N PRO A 82 9.99 1.10 -5.71
CA PRO A 82 9.55 1.98 -4.63
C PRO A 82 8.04 1.87 -4.40
N LEU A 83 7.63 1.78 -3.15
CA LEU A 83 6.23 1.90 -2.73
C LEU A 83 5.98 3.18 -1.95
N GLY A 84 7.03 3.76 -1.38
CA GLY A 84 7.00 4.95 -0.56
C GLY A 84 7.55 6.19 -1.25
N ALA A 85 7.95 7.16 -0.44
CA ALA A 85 8.34 8.49 -0.88
C ALA A 85 9.73 8.56 -1.54
N VAL A 86 10.60 7.57 -1.33
CA VAL A 86 11.97 7.57 -1.86
C VAL A 86 12.11 6.62 -3.03
N ALA A 87 12.87 7.03 -4.05
CA ALA A 87 13.08 6.26 -5.28
C ALA A 87 14.14 5.16 -5.14
N ALA A 88 15.08 5.32 -4.21
CA ALA A 88 16.17 4.38 -3.99
C ALA A 88 16.37 4.09 -2.50
N PRO A 89 16.76 2.85 -2.12
CA PRO A 89 16.96 2.51 -0.72
C PRO A 89 18.12 3.29 -0.09
N GLN A 90 17.97 3.60 1.19
CA GLN A 90 18.99 4.20 2.04
C GLN A 90 19.58 3.10 2.92
N GLY A 91 20.75 2.60 2.57
CA GLY A 91 21.40 1.52 3.28
C GLY A 91 20.89 0.12 2.88
N GLU A 92 20.98 -0.83 3.80
CA GLU A 92 20.54 -2.20 3.54
C GLU A 92 19.02 -2.34 3.58
N THR A 93 18.49 -3.23 2.76
CA THR A 93 17.07 -3.59 2.77
C THR A 93 16.86 -4.90 3.53
N ARG A 94 15.76 -4.95 4.29
CA ARG A 94 15.36 -6.11 5.07
C ARG A 94 13.92 -6.49 4.76
N PRO A 95 13.60 -7.80 4.67
CA PRO A 95 12.21 -8.22 4.53
C PRO A 95 11.36 -7.76 5.72
N VAL A 96 10.17 -7.27 5.43
CA VAL A 96 9.18 -6.97 6.46
C VAL A 96 8.49 -8.28 6.85
N ARG A 97 8.72 -8.73 8.08
CA ARG A 97 8.15 -9.98 8.58
C ARG A 97 6.76 -9.75 9.15
N LEU A 98 5.82 -10.57 8.68
CA LEU A 98 4.43 -10.52 9.14
C LEU A 98 4.14 -11.73 10.03
N THR A 99 3.40 -11.48 11.12
CA THR A 99 2.77 -12.55 11.89
C THR A 99 1.64 -13.18 11.08
N ASN A 100 1.18 -14.37 11.46
CA ASN A 100 0.03 -15.03 10.83
C ASN A 100 -1.22 -14.13 10.86
N ARG A 101 -1.43 -13.44 11.98
CA ARG A 101 -2.52 -12.47 12.11
C ARG A 101 -2.43 -11.35 11.08
N LEU A 102 -1.25 -10.75 10.93
CA LEU A 102 -1.04 -9.67 9.95
C LEU A 102 -1.18 -10.17 8.51
N ARG A 103 -0.73 -11.39 8.21
CA ARG A 103 -0.94 -12.01 6.89
C ARG A 103 -2.42 -12.17 6.57
N ASN A 104 -3.20 -12.66 7.53
CA ASN A 104 -4.64 -12.85 7.37
C ASN A 104 -5.36 -11.50 7.19
N LEU A 105 -4.99 -10.50 7.97
CA LEU A 105 -5.53 -9.14 7.81
C LEU A 105 -5.15 -8.52 6.46
N ALA A 106 -3.92 -8.73 6.00
CA ALA A 106 -3.48 -8.26 4.69
C ALA A 106 -4.24 -8.96 3.55
N ALA A 107 -4.47 -10.27 3.66
CA ALA A 107 -5.26 -11.01 2.67
C ALA A 107 -6.70 -10.52 2.61
N GLY A 108 -7.33 -10.24 3.74
CA GLY A 108 -8.67 -9.68 3.80
C GLY A 108 -8.74 -8.27 3.22
N ALA A 109 -7.76 -7.43 3.54
CA ALA A 109 -7.66 -6.08 2.98
C ALA A 109 -7.45 -6.11 1.47
N LEU A 110 -6.58 -7.00 0.97
CA LEU A 110 -6.38 -7.19 -0.47
C LEU A 110 -7.68 -7.63 -1.16
N ALA A 111 -8.40 -8.60 -0.61
CA ALA A 111 -9.66 -9.07 -1.15
C ALA A 111 -10.70 -7.94 -1.24
N SER A 112 -10.82 -7.11 -0.21
CA SER A 112 -11.65 -5.89 -0.21
C SER A 112 -11.31 -4.95 -1.37
N HIS A 113 -10.02 -4.75 -1.62
CA HIS A 113 -9.55 -3.86 -2.68
C HIS A 113 -9.74 -4.47 -4.07
N LEU A 114 -9.60 -5.79 -4.22
CA LEU A 114 -9.77 -6.48 -5.49
C LEU A 114 -11.22 -6.52 -5.98
N ILE A 115 -12.20 -6.33 -5.11
CA ILE A 115 -13.61 -6.16 -5.51
C ILE A 115 -13.76 -4.93 -6.41
N LEU A 116 -12.91 -3.92 -6.25
CA LEU A 116 -12.88 -2.73 -7.11
C LEU A 116 -12.14 -2.94 -8.42
N SER A 117 -11.52 -4.12 -8.62
CA SER A 117 -10.76 -4.44 -9.83
C SER A 117 -11.69 -4.56 -11.05
N ASP A 118 -11.22 -4.07 -12.21
CA ASP A 118 -11.91 -4.27 -13.50
C ASP A 118 -11.83 -5.72 -14.00
N ASN A 119 -10.96 -6.53 -13.42
CA ASN A 119 -10.79 -7.94 -13.77
C ASN A 119 -11.84 -8.81 -13.07
N VAL A 120 -12.70 -9.46 -13.86
CA VAL A 120 -13.81 -10.31 -13.35
C VAL A 120 -13.30 -11.47 -12.50
N THR A 121 -12.19 -12.10 -12.92
CA THR A 121 -11.59 -13.24 -12.19
C THR A 121 -11.08 -12.81 -10.82
N GLU A 122 -10.42 -11.65 -10.74
CA GLU A 122 -9.94 -11.08 -9.47
C GLU A 122 -11.10 -10.76 -8.54
N ARG A 123 -12.18 -10.14 -9.05
CA ARG A 123 -13.38 -9.85 -8.25
C ARG A 123 -14.03 -11.12 -7.71
N ALA A 124 -14.17 -12.15 -8.52
CA ALA A 124 -14.77 -13.41 -8.11
C ALA A 124 -13.93 -14.13 -7.04
N SER A 125 -12.60 -14.11 -7.19
CA SER A 125 -11.66 -14.66 -6.21
C SER A 125 -11.73 -13.90 -4.88
N ALA A 126 -11.78 -12.57 -4.93
CA ALA A 126 -11.90 -11.70 -3.77
C ALA A 126 -13.19 -11.96 -3.00
N ALA A 127 -14.32 -12.07 -3.70
CA ALA A 127 -15.61 -12.36 -3.10
C ALA A 127 -15.62 -13.69 -2.34
N ARG A 128 -15.00 -14.72 -2.91
CA ARG A 128 -14.85 -16.04 -2.25
C ARG A 128 -14.00 -15.98 -0.98
N THR A 129 -12.92 -15.20 -1.00
CA THR A 129 -12.06 -14.98 0.16
C THR A 129 -12.82 -14.31 1.29
N LEU A 130 -13.57 -13.24 0.99
CA LEU A 130 -14.37 -12.52 1.97
C LEU A 130 -15.49 -13.39 2.56
N GLN A 131 -16.11 -14.25 1.76
CA GLN A 131 -17.10 -15.20 2.27
C GLN A 131 -16.53 -16.17 3.28
N ARG A 132 -15.32 -16.68 3.04
CA ARG A 132 -14.64 -17.59 3.99
C ARG A 132 -14.28 -16.91 5.30
N GLU A 133 -13.92 -15.65 5.27
CA GLU A 133 -13.59 -14.89 6.48
C GLU A 133 -14.81 -14.49 7.30
N ALA A 134 -15.97 -14.33 6.66
CA ALA A 134 -17.23 -13.99 7.31
C ALA A 134 -17.89 -15.16 8.05
N THR A 135 -17.48 -16.39 7.76
CA THR A 135 -17.98 -17.61 8.42
C THR A 135 -16.96 -18.17 9.40
#